data_07a22cd334a319c4e16a448b2fbce919
#
_entry.id   07a22cd334a319c4e16a448b2fbce919
#
_cell.length_a   1.000
_cell.length_b   1.000
_cell.length_c   1.000
_cell.angle_alpha   90.00
_cell.angle_beta   90.00
_cell.angle_gamma   90.00
#
_symmetry.space_group_name_H-M   'P 1'
#
loop_
_entity.id
_entity.type
_entity.pdbx_description
1 polymer ?
#
loop_
_entity_poly.entity_id
_entity_poly.type
_entity_poly.pdbx_seq_one_letter_code
_entity_poly.pdbx_strand_id
1 'polypeptide(L)'
;MLGVGDKFPEFKLKACVDTTKDMDKAFADIDNSSYSGKWKVVFFWPMDFTFVCPTEIAAFGKLNSEFADRDAQVLGGSTDSEFVHRAWRNDHEDLKDLPFPMLADVKRDLTSDLGVLDRGAGVAQRATFIVDPDDVIRFVSVNDLSVGRNPQEVLRVLDGLQTDELCPCNWEKGDETLNV
;
A
#
# COMPACT_ATOMS: atom_id res chain seq x y z
N MET A 1 -11.89 -12.83 0.40
CA MET A 1 -10.63 -12.07 0.48
C MET A 1 -9.55 -12.91 -0.15
N LEU A 2 -8.78 -12.34 -1.08
CA LEU A 2 -7.61 -13.00 -1.66
C LEU A 2 -6.50 -13.13 -0.60
N GLY A 3 -5.67 -14.15 -0.76
CA GLY A 3 -4.62 -14.50 0.20
C GLY A 3 -3.28 -14.83 -0.45
N VAL A 4 -2.36 -15.36 0.36
CA VAL A 4 -1.03 -15.75 -0.10
C VAL A 4 -1.12 -16.85 -1.16
N GLY A 5 -0.43 -16.64 -2.30
CA GLY A 5 -0.45 -17.52 -3.47
C GLY A 5 -1.45 -17.11 -4.57
N ASP A 6 -2.41 -16.25 -4.25
CA ASP A 6 -3.34 -15.72 -5.26
C ASP A 6 -2.64 -14.65 -6.12
N LYS A 7 -3.11 -14.47 -7.35
CA LYS A 7 -2.71 -13.34 -8.19
C LYS A 7 -3.37 -12.06 -7.70
N PHE A 8 -2.59 -10.99 -7.62
CA PHE A 8 -3.14 -9.66 -7.39
C PHE A 8 -4.02 -9.27 -8.59
N PRO A 9 -5.23 -8.71 -8.37
CA PRO A 9 -6.14 -8.37 -9.46
C PRO A 9 -5.52 -7.37 -10.44
N GLU A 10 -5.91 -7.47 -11.71
CA GLU A 10 -5.63 -6.41 -12.67
C GLU A 10 -6.42 -5.16 -12.30
N PHE A 11 -5.78 -4.01 -12.34
CA PHE A 11 -6.41 -2.73 -12.07
C PHE A 11 -5.85 -1.63 -12.98
N LYS A 12 -6.64 -0.59 -13.15
CA LYS A 12 -6.22 0.69 -13.70
C LYS A 12 -6.97 1.80 -12.98
N LEU A 13 -6.26 2.57 -12.17
CA LEU A 13 -6.84 3.61 -11.32
C LEU A 13 -6.16 4.96 -11.57
N LYS A 14 -6.92 6.04 -11.39
CA LYS A 14 -6.35 7.37 -11.20
C LYS A 14 -5.61 7.40 -9.85
N ALA A 15 -4.54 8.16 -9.81
CA ALA A 15 -3.78 8.38 -8.58
C ALA A 15 -3.37 9.85 -8.44
N CYS A 16 -3.33 10.33 -7.21
CA CYS A 16 -2.66 11.56 -6.87
C CYS A 16 -1.17 11.25 -6.64
N VAL A 17 -0.30 11.85 -7.46
CA VAL A 17 1.16 11.65 -7.42
C VAL A 17 1.92 12.88 -6.93
N ASP A 18 1.30 14.07 -7.01
CA ASP A 18 1.90 15.34 -6.62
C ASP A 18 0.83 16.32 -6.08
N THR A 19 1.28 17.33 -5.35
CA THR A 19 0.43 18.42 -4.81
C THR A 19 0.45 19.68 -5.66
N THR A 20 1.17 19.67 -6.79
CA THR A 20 1.28 20.81 -7.72
C THR A 20 -0.07 21.33 -8.19
N LYS A 21 -0.12 22.62 -8.61
CA LYS A 21 -1.32 23.22 -9.22
C LYS A 21 -1.56 22.75 -10.65
N ASP A 22 -0.53 22.22 -11.30
CA ASP A 22 -0.62 21.64 -12.63
C ASP A 22 -1.28 20.25 -12.53
N MET A 23 -2.54 20.17 -12.99
CA MET A 23 -3.34 18.94 -12.87
C MET A 23 -2.78 17.79 -13.71
N ASP A 24 -2.11 18.08 -14.81
CA ASP A 24 -1.50 17.06 -15.67
C ASP A 24 -0.29 16.38 -14.98
N LYS A 25 0.31 17.07 -14.01
CA LYS A 25 1.42 16.55 -13.19
C LYS A 25 0.97 16.01 -11.83
N ALA A 26 -0.17 16.49 -11.33
CA ALA A 26 -0.71 16.07 -10.03
C ALA A 26 -1.28 14.67 -10.06
N PHE A 27 -1.73 14.20 -11.23
CA PHE A 27 -2.43 12.93 -11.39
C PHE A 27 -1.76 12.04 -12.43
N ALA A 28 -1.86 10.73 -12.22
CA ALA A 28 -1.41 9.71 -13.16
C ALA A 28 -2.41 8.55 -13.25
N ASP A 29 -2.37 7.81 -14.34
CA ASP A 29 -2.98 6.49 -14.42
C ASP A 29 -1.96 5.45 -13.93
N ILE A 30 -2.33 4.65 -12.95
CA ILE A 30 -1.51 3.57 -12.38
C ILE A 30 -2.21 2.24 -12.61
N ASP A 31 -1.49 1.27 -13.13
CA ASP A 31 -1.95 -0.09 -13.37
C ASP A 31 -0.86 -1.11 -12.98
N ASN A 32 -1.14 -2.40 -13.16
CA ASN A 32 -0.19 -3.48 -12.86
C ASN A 32 1.16 -3.32 -13.58
N SER A 33 1.16 -2.77 -14.79
CA SER A 33 2.37 -2.60 -15.60
C SER A 33 3.24 -1.41 -15.18
N SER A 34 2.67 -0.46 -14.43
CA SER A 34 3.35 0.79 -14.04
C SER A 34 4.62 0.54 -13.22
N TYR A 35 4.68 -0.59 -12.50
CA TYR A 35 5.82 -1.00 -11.68
C TYR A 35 6.17 -2.46 -11.93
N SER A 36 6.16 -2.87 -13.20
CA SER A 36 6.48 -4.24 -13.62
C SER A 36 7.89 -4.64 -13.18
N GLY A 37 8.04 -5.87 -12.71
CA GLY A 37 9.31 -6.43 -12.24
C GLY A 37 9.73 -6.00 -10.84
N LYS A 38 8.96 -5.12 -10.17
CA LYS A 38 9.21 -4.70 -8.78
C LYS A 38 8.29 -5.42 -7.79
N TRP A 39 8.77 -5.55 -6.58
CA TRP A 39 7.88 -5.80 -5.44
C TRP A 39 6.93 -4.62 -5.25
N LYS A 40 5.73 -4.88 -4.77
CA LYS A 40 4.74 -3.84 -4.48
C LYS A 40 4.21 -4.00 -3.07
N VAL A 41 4.19 -2.91 -2.31
CA VAL A 41 3.51 -2.83 -1.02
C VAL A 41 2.25 -2.01 -1.23
N VAL A 42 1.11 -2.68 -1.35
CA VAL A 42 -0.18 -2.05 -1.61
C VAL A 42 -0.98 -2.00 -0.33
N PHE A 43 -1.33 -0.81 0.14
CA PHE A 43 -2.11 -0.66 1.36
C PHE A 43 -3.31 0.26 1.18
N PHE A 44 -4.40 -0.07 1.88
CA PHE A 44 -5.65 0.69 1.82
C PHE A 44 -5.98 1.30 3.17
N TRP A 45 -6.63 2.45 3.17
CA TRP A 45 -7.25 3.07 4.34
C TRP A 45 -8.72 3.39 4.08
N PRO A 46 -9.54 3.52 5.14
CA PRO A 46 -10.99 3.69 4.99
C PRO A 46 -11.41 4.97 4.27
N MET A 47 -10.90 6.12 4.70
CA MET A 47 -11.40 7.42 4.23
C MET A 47 -10.38 8.53 4.49
N ASP A 48 -10.28 9.46 3.55
CA ASP A 48 -9.51 10.69 3.69
C ASP A 48 -10.11 11.62 4.76
N PHE A 49 -9.34 12.59 5.23
CA PHE A 49 -9.73 13.57 6.25
C PHE A 49 -10.22 12.96 7.57
N THR A 50 -9.66 11.80 7.96
CA THR A 50 -9.95 11.12 9.23
C THR A 50 -8.74 11.17 10.19
N PHE A 51 -8.75 10.39 11.28
CA PHE A 51 -7.81 10.58 12.39
C PHE A 51 -6.67 9.55 12.41
N VAL A 52 -6.95 8.26 12.21
CA VAL A 52 -5.93 7.19 12.20
C VAL A 52 -5.19 7.15 10.87
N CYS A 53 -5.90 7.36 9.76
CA CYS A 53 -5.35 7.19 8.41
C CYS A 53 -4.11 8.04 8.13
N PRO A 54 -4.04 9.34 8.46
CA PRO A 54 -2.85 10.13 8.17
C PRO A 54 -1.61 9.63 8.92
N THR A 55 -1.78 9.06 10.12
CA THR A 55 -0.65 8.53 10.90
C THR A 55 -0.02 7.31 10.22
N GLU A 56 -0.84 6.44 9.62
CA GLU A 56 -0.38 5.26 8.87
C GLU A 56 0.32 5.67 7.57
N ILE A 57 -0.31 6.56 6.79
CA ILE A 57 0.19 7.03 5.51
C ILE A 57 1.55 7.72 5.69
N ALA A 58 1.66 8.61 6.69
CA ALA A 58 2.91 9.26 7.06
C ALA A 58 3.99 8.25 7.49
N ALA A 59 3.62 7.19 8.21
CA ALA A 59 4.56 6.15 8.63
C ALA A 59 5.09 5.34 7.44
N PHE A 60 4.25 4.97 6.46
CA PHE A 60 4.72 4.39 5.20
C PHE A 60 5.59 5.37 4.42
N GLY A 61 5.24 6.66 4.40
CA GLY A 61 6.04 7.71 3.76
C GLY A 61 7.46 7.81 4.31
N LYS A 62 7.61 7.77 5.65
CA LYS A 62 8.91 7.79 6.33
C LYS A 62 9.79 6.58 5.99
N LEU A 63 9.19 5.43 5.72
CA LEU A 63 9.89 4.19 5.37
C LEU A 63 10.05 3.99 3.86
N ASN A 64 9.58 4.92 3.03
CA ASN A 64 9.57 4.73 1.58
C ASN A 64 10.96 4.49 0.97
N SER A 65 11.99 5.16 1.47
CA SER A 65 13.37 4.93 1.02
C SER A 65 13.83 3.51 1.33
N GLU A 66 13.47 2.97 2.50
CA GLU A 66 13.81 1.61 2.88
C GLU A 66 13.09 0.57 2.02
N PHE A 67 11.83 0.82 1.65
CA PHE A 67 11.13 -0.01 0.66
C PHE A 67 11.78 0.08 -0.72
N ALA A 68 12.15 1.28 -1.16
CA ALA A 68 12.82 1.49 -2.44
C ALA A 68 14.19 0.79 -2.52
N ASP A 69 14.96 0.78 -1.44
CA ASP A 69 16.24 0.06 -1.33
C ASP A 69 16.08 -1.47 -1.47
N ARG A 70 14.86 -1.97 -1.32
CA ARG A 70 14.45 -3.37 -1.50
C ARG A 70 13.74 -3.62 -2.83
N ASP A 71 13.89 -2.69 -3.78
CA ASP A 71 13.20 -2.70 -5.06
C ASP A 71 11.67 -2.86 -4.94
N ALA A 72 11.09 -2.25 -3.91
CA ALA A 72 9.67 -2.30 -3.62
C ALA A 72 9.01 -0.92 -3.79
N GLN A 73 7.92 -0.89 -4.55
CA GLN A 73 7.09 0.29 -4.72
C GLN A 73 5.95 0.30 -3.71
N VAL A 74 5.85 1.37 -2.93
CA VAL A 74 4.70 1.60 -2.06
C VAL A 74 3.55 2.23 -2.85
N LEU A 75 2.34 1.70 -2.70
CA LEU A 75 1.10 2.20 -3.29
C LEU A 75 0.06 2.28 -2.17
N GLY A 76 -0.42 3.48 -1.88
CA GLY A 76 -1.51 3.66 -0.94
C GLY A 76 -2.81 3.94 -1.67
N GLY A 77 -3.97 3.64 -1.08
CA GLY A 77 -5.25 3.94 -1.72
C GLY A 77 -6.46 3.90 -0.79
N SER A 78 -7.53 4.54 -1.23
CA SER A 78 -8.86 4.46 -0.64
C SER A 78 -9.95 4.49 -1.71
N THR A 79 -11.19 4.49 -1.27
CA THR A 79 -12.35 4.68 -2.16
C THR A 79 -12.66 6.15 -2.48
N ASP A 80 -11.84 7.08 -1.99
CA ASP A 80 -11.92 8.50 -2.33
C ASP A 80 -11.34 8.79 -3.72
N SER A 81 -11.63 9.97 -4.27
CA SER A 81 -11.12 10.37 -5.58
C SER A 81 -9.71 10.96 -5.50
N GLU A 82 -9.01 10.96 -6.65
CA GLU A 82 -7.70 11.59 -6.79
C GLU A 82 -7.70 13.07 -6.41
N PHE A 83 -8.82 13.76 -6.60
CA PHE A 83 -9.00 15.15 -6.22
C PHE A 83 -9.08 15.32 -4.70
N VAL A 84 -9.76 14.40 -4.00
CA VAL A 84 -9.84 14.36 -2.53
C VAL A 84 -8.46 14.07 -1.95
N HIS A 85 -7.75 13.07 -2.48
CA HIS A 85 -6.36 12.78 -2.09
C HIS A 85 -5.45 13.99 -2.22
N ARG A 86 -5.52 14.70 -3.36
CA ARG A 86 -4.73 15.90 -3.58
C ARG A 86 -5.10 17.03 -2.61
N ALA A 87 -6.39 17.24 -2.36
CA ALA A 87 -6.85 18.24 -1.40
C ALA A 87 -6.33 17.92 0.01
N TRP A 88 -6.41 16.67 0.43
CA TRP A 88 -5.93 16.23 1.73
C TRP A 88 -4.40 16.34 1.87
N ARG A 89 -3.64 15.96 0.84
CA ARG A 89 -2.17 16.17 0.83
C ARG A 89 -1.79 17.64 0.96
N ASN A 90 -2.55 18.55 0.36
CA ASN A 90 -2.31 19.99 0.48
C ASN A 90 -2.68 20.55 1.87
N ASP A 91 -3.68 19.98 2.51
CA ASP A 91 -4.21 20.42 3.81
C ASP A 91 -3.40 19.85 5.00
N HIS A 92 -2.89 18.62 4.88
CA HIS A 92 -2.22 17.90 5.96
C HIS A 92 -0.70 17.94 5.83
N GLU A 93 -0.01 18.52 6.82
CA GLU A 93 1.44 18.75 6.78
C GLU A 93 2.25 17.47 6.55
N ASP A 94 1.91 16.37 7.25
CA ASP A 94 2.64 15.09 7.13
C ASP A 94 2.40 14.36 5.79
N LEU A 95 1.39 14.77 5.00
CA LEU A 95 1.03 14.13 3.74
C LEU A 95 1.47 14.91 2.50
N LYS A 96 1.93 16.14 2.68
CA LYS A 96 2.23 17.06 1.59
C LYS A 96 3.27 16.51 0.62
N ASP A 97 4.34 15.96 1.16
CA ASP A 97 5.52 15.49 0.40
C ASP A 97 5.59 13.96 0.35
N LEU A 98 4.44 13.28 0.32
CA LEU A 98 4.41 11.82 0.22
C LEU A 98 5.13 11.33 -1.04
N PRO A 99 6.07 10.37 -0.91
CA PRO A 99 6.89 9.91 -2.02
C PRO A 99 6.24 8.79 -2.86
N PHE A 100 4.98 8.45 -2.62
CA PHE A 100 4.27 7.39 -3.33
C PHE A 100 2.88 7.84 -3.78
N PRO A 101 2.30 7.18 -4.81
CA PRO A 101 0.96 7.48 -5.31
C PRO A 101 -0.14 7.15 -4.31
N MET A 102 -1.21 7.95 -4.30
CA MET A 102 -2.47 7.66 -3.63
C MET A 102 -3.51 7.26 -4.67
N LEU A 103 -3.85 5.97 -4.71
CA LEU A 103 -4.77 5.36 -5.67
C LEU A 103 -6.22 5.68 -5.31
N ALA A 104 -7.02 6.03 -6.31
CA ALA A 104 -8.43 6.38 -6.19
C ALA A 104 -9.34 5.25 -6.69
N ASP A 105 -9.71 4.31 -5.82
CA ASP A 105 -10.64 3.21 -6.14
C ASP A 105 -12.11 3.64 -5.98
N VAL A 106 -12.49 4.71 -6.68
CA VAL A 106 -13.82 5.34 -6.59
C VAL A 106 -14.95 4.36 -6.93
N LYS A 107 -14.70 3.45 -7.87
CA LYS A 107 -15.66 2.40 -8.25
C LYS A 107 -15.71 1.23 -7.26
N ARG A 108 -14.74 1.15 -6.37
CA ARG A 108 -14.59 0.05 -5.41
C ARG A 108 -14.34 -1.32 -6.07
N ASP A 109 -13.85 -1.31 -7.32
CA ASP A 109 -13.62 -2.54 -8.06
C ASP A 109 -12.43 -3.30 -7.44
N LEU A 110 -11.29 -2.63 -7.26
CA LEU A 110 -10.08 -3.26 -6.72
C LEU A 110 -10.26 -3.75 -5.28
N THR A 111 -10.84 -2.92 -4.41
CA THR A 111 -11.11 -3.30 -3.01
C THR A 111 -12.14 -4.44 -2.91
N SER A 112 -13.11 -4.51 -3.84
CA SER A 112 -14.07 -5.61 -3.93
C SER A 112 -13.41 -6.91 -4.39
N ASP A 113 -12.57 -6.86 -5.44
CA ASP A 113 -11.87 -8.01 -5.99
C ASP A 113 -10.88 -8.60 -4.98
N LEU A 114 -10.17 -7.75 -4.24
CA LEU A 114 -9.31 -8.15 -3.13
C LEU A 114 -10.11 -8.70 -1.93
N GLY A 115 -11.41 -8.40 -1.85
CA GLY A 115 -12.29 -8.82 -0.76
C GLY A 115 -12.04 -8.04 0.55
N VAL A 116 -11.56 -6.80 0.44
CA VAL A 116 -11.26 -5.89 1.58
C VAL A 116 -12.18 -4.67 1.64
N LEU A 117 -13.24 -4.66 0.85
CA LEU A 117 -14.28 -3.64 0.94
C LEU A 117 -15.20 -3.94 2.12
N ASP A 118 -15.32 -3.02 3.08
CA ASP A 118 -16.42 -3.02 4.04
C ASP A 118 -17.70 -2.57 3.33
N ARG A 119 -18.57 -3.54 3.07
CA ARG A 119 -19.80 -3.29 2.31
C ARG A 119 -20.83 -2.47 3.07
N GLY A 120 -20.77 -2.47 4.40
CA GLY A 120 -21.67 -1.70 5.25
C GLY A 120 -21.37 -0.21 5.20
N ALA A 121 -20.10 0.14 5.32
CA ALA A 121 -19.62 1.53 5.26
C ALA A 121 -19.25 1.99 3.83
N GLY A 122 -19.04 1.05 2.88
CA GLY A 122 -18.62 1.36 1.52
C GLY A 122 -17.18 1.87 1.43
N VAL A 123 -16.33 1.52 2.38
CA VAL A 123 -14.93 1.96 2.48
C VAL A 123 -13.98 0.76 2.48
N ALA A 124 -12.72 1.00 2.15
CA ALA A 124 -11.70 -0.03 2.28
C ALA A 124 -11.41 -0.33 3.76
N GLN A 125 -11.16 -1.60 4.08
CA GLN A 125 -10.57 -1.98 5.36
C GLN A 125 -9.08 -1.56 5.39
N ARG A 126 -8.45 -1.58 6.59
CA ARG A 126 -7.01 -1.31 6.74
C ARG A 126 -6.20 -2.53 6.30
N ALA A 127 -6.22 -2.78 5.00
CA ALA A 127 -5.54 -3.91 4.38
C ALA A 127 -4.15 -3.53 3.87
N THR A 128 -3.20 -4.48 3.96
CA THR A 128 -1.86 -4.35 3.37
C THR A 128 -1.52 -5.65 2.66
N PHE A 129 -1.01 -5.54 1.45
CA PHE A 129 -0.53 -6.64 0.63
C PHE A 129 0.94 -6.42 0.28
N ILE A 130 1.75 -7.48 0.35
CA ILE A 130 3.05 -7.52 -0.33
C ILE A 130 2.86 -8.42 -1.54
N VAL A 131 3.19 -7.89 -2.71
CA VAL A 131 3.03 -8.54 -4.01
C VAL A 131 4.40 -8.66 -4.66
N ASP A 132 4.76 -9.84 -5.12
CA ASP A 132 6.05 -10.09 -5.76
C ASP A 132 6.10 -9.56 -7.22
N PRO A 133 7.28 -9.60 -7.88
CA PRO A 133 7.44 -9.14 -9.27
C PRO A 133 6.55 -9.86 -10.29
N ASP A 134 6.07 -11.07 -9.97
CA ASP A 134 5.16 -11.85 -10.80
C ASP A 134 3.67 -11.63 -10.48
N ASP A 135 3.34 -10.56 -9.76
CA ASP A 135 1.99 -10.21 -9.30
C ASP A 135 1.34 -11.28 -8.40
N VAL A 136 2.11 -12.07 -7.67
CA VAL A 136 1.60 -13.02 -6.67
C VAL A 136 1.61 -12.37 -5.29
N ILE A 137 0.49 -12.48 -4.57
CA ILE A 137 0.37 -12.02 -3.19
C ILE A 137 1.22 -12.93 -2.29
N ARG A 138 2.15 -12.34 -1.54
CA ARG A 138 3.06 -13.06 -0.64
C ARG A 138 2.78 -12.76 0.84
N PHE A 139 2.04 -11.71 1.13
CA PHE A 139 1.62 -11.32 2.47
C PHE A 139 0.30 -10.57 2.42
N VAL A 140 -0.56 -10.81 3.40
CA VAL A 140 -1.82 -10.08 3.63
C VAL A 140 -1.96 -9.81 5.11
N SER A 141 -2.29 -8.58 5.45
CA SER A 141 -2.70 -8.19 6.81
C SER A 141 -3.90 -7.26 6.70
N VAL A 142 -4.92 -7.49 7.53
CA VAL A 142 -6.11 -6.66 7.59
C VAL A 142 -6.45 -6.36 9.04
N ASN A 143 -6.40 -5.08 9.42
CA ASN A 143 -6.78 -4.62 10.74
C ASN A 143 -8.25 -4.12 10.74
N ASP A 144 -8.88 -4.19 11.90
CA ASP A 144 -10.13 -3.49 12.16
C ASP A 144 -9.98 -1.98 11.91
N LEU A 145 -11.08 -1.33 11.52
CA LEU A 145 -11.09 0.09 11.14
C LEU A 145 -10.55 1.02 12.23
N SER A 146 -10.62 0.61 13.49
CA SER A 146 -10.16 1.38 14.66
C SER A 146 -8.68 1.21 15.01
N VAL A 147 -7.98 0.25 14.39
CA VAL A 147 -6.61 -0.12 14.77
C VAL A 147 -5.62 0.13 13.64
N GLY A 148 -4.70 1.08 13.85
CA GLY A 148 -3.60 1.38 12.92
C GLY A 148 -2.62 0.21 12.76
N ARG A 149 -1.92 0.20 11.64
CA ARG A 149 -0.93 -0.84 11.27
C ARG A 149 0.47 -0.50 11.76
N ASN A 150 1.35 -1.49 11.69
CA ASN A 150 2.79 -1.32 11.93
C ASN A 150 3.56 -1.49 10.61
N PRO A 151 3.97 -0.41 9.91
CA PRO A 151 4.72 -0.50 8.65
C PRO A 151 6.12 -1.11 8.80
N GLN A 152 6.72 -1.09 9.99
CA GLN A 152 7.99 -1.77 10.28
C GLN A 152 7.85 -3.29 10.15
N GLU A 153 6.71 -3.85 10.60
CA GLU A 153 6.44 -5.28 10.42
C GLU A 153 6.27 -5.62 8.93
N VAL A 154 5.65 -4.74 8.14
CA VAL A 154 5.54 -4.93 6.69
C VAL A 154 6.93 -4.96 6.03
N LEU A 155 7.82 -4.06 6.45
CA LEU A 155 9.21 -4.03 5.99
C LEU A 155 9.98 -5.28 6.38
N ARG A 156 9.85 -5.72 7.65
CA ARG A 156 10.46 -6.95 8.16
C ARG A 156 10.02 -8.18 7.36
N VAL A 157 8.71 -8.29 7.07
CA VAL A 157 8.19 -9.41 6.27
C VAL A 157 8.70 -9.37 4.83
N LEU A 158 8.79 -8.17 4.22
CA LEU A 158 9.37 -8.02 2.88
C LEU A 158 10.84 -8.48 2.87
N ASP A 159 11.63 -8.09 3.89
CA ASP A 159 13.02 -8.56 4.03
C ASP A 159 13.07 -10.09 4.06
N GLY A 160 12.24 -10.73 4.86
CA GLY A 160 12.19 -12.19 4.95
C GLY A 160 11.77 -12.87 3.64
N LEU A 161 10.77 -12.30 2.93
CA LEU A 161 10.32 -12.82 1.65
C LEU A 161 11.39 -12.75 0.56
N GLN A 162 12.33 -11.81 0.66
CA GLN A 162 13.42 -11.62 -0.32
C GLN A 162 14.66 -12.47 -0.04
N THR A 163 14.73 -13.18 1.10
CA THR A 163 15.87 -14.07 1.38
C THR A 163 15.81 -15.38 0.62
N ASP A 164 14.61 -15.83 0.21
CA ASP A 164 14.35 -17.19 -0.27
C ASP A 164 14.77 -18.31 0.72
N GLU A 165 14.97 -17.97 2.01
CA GLU A 165 15.42 -18.85 3.07
C GLU A 165 14.33 -19.04 4.14
N LEU A 166 14.52 -20.00 5.04
CA LEU A 166 13.60 -20.24 6.13
C LEU A 166 13.87 -19.30 7.30
N CYS A 167 13.12 -18.21 7.39
CA CYS A 167 13.21 -17.25 8.47
C CYS A 167 12.46 -17.77 9.71
N PRO A 168 13.11 -17.91 10.89
CA PRO A 168 12.45 -18.34 12.11
C PRO A 168 11.47 -17.28 12.65
N CYS A 169 10.72 -17.66 13.69
CA CYS A 169 9.85 -16.73 14.39
C CYS A 169 10.63 -15.52 14.91
N ASN A 170 10.06 -14.31 14.77
CA ASN A 170 10.67 -13.02 15.13
C ASN A 170 12.00 -12.70 14.43
N TRP A 171 12.28 -13.36 13.30
CA TRP A 171 13.46 -13.06 12.51
C TRP A 171 13.48 -11.59 12.08
N GLU A 172 14.63 -10.97 12.18
CA GLU A 172 14.89 -9.61 11.67
C GLU A 172 16.05 -9.66 10.67
N LYS A 173 16.14 -8.66 9.80
CA LYS A 173 17.20 -8.56 8.80
C LYS A 173 18.57 -8.54 9.46
N GLY A 174 19.39 -9.53 9.13
CA GLY A 174 20.72 -9.75 9.69
C GLY A 174 20.81 -10.91 10.66
N ASP A 175 19.66 -11.46 11.07
CA ASP A 175 19.64 -12.70 11.87
C ASP A 175 19.95 -13.92 10.99
N GLU A 176 20.38 -15.00 11.64
CA GLU A 176 20.59 -16.28 10.96
C GLU A 176 19.26 -16.90 10.52
N THR A 177 19.27 -17.54 9.36
CA THR A 177 18.16 -18.32 8.82
C THR A 177 18.32 -19.81 9.18
N LEU A 178 17.26 -20.60 9.02
CA LEU A 178 17.30 -22.03 9.32
C LEU A 178 17.91 -22.80 8.16
N ASN A 179 19.01 -23.51 8.41
CA ASN A 179 19.56 -24.50 7.49
C ASN A 179 18.83 -25.85 7.69
N VAL A 180 18.14 -26.34 6.66
CA VAL A 180 17.43 -27.63 6.68
C VAL A 180 18.06 -28.59 5.68
#